data_a5cdeb2c668ba9ef6cdf783be17d32fc
#
_entry.id   a5cdeb2c668ba9ef6cdf783be17d32fc
#
_cell.length_a   1.000
_cell.length_b   1.000
_cell.length_c   1.000
_cell.angle_alpha   90.00
_cell.angle_beta   90.00
_cell.angle_gamma   90.00
#
_symmetry.space_group_name_H-M   'P 1'
#
loop_
_entity.id
_entity.type
_entity.pdbx_description
1 polymer ?
#
loop_
_entity_poly.entity_id
_entity_poly.type
_entity_poly.pdbx_seq_one_letter_code
_entity_poly.pdbx_strand_id
1 'polypeptide(L)'
;MYAPIHGKILALEGLRPHPLAKKLVGDGFAVLPFQGKVVAPFEGKIEAILANNHTIVLIEKNGLKVLIHIGVNTKQAPMEYFTLQRNVGDTVFPGEELVHFDLVKLKENGYDSRTMVIFPEVFMEQQLSIYARNEVRELEFLGEIFEGVTE
;
A
#
# COMPACT_ATOMS: atom_id res chain seq x y z
N MET A 1 3.05 -10.51 7.08
CA MET A 1 2.21 -9.63 6.24
C MET A 1 2.07 -10.24 4.85
N TYR A 2 0.88 -10.15 4.30
CA TYR A 2 0.57 -10.65 2.95
C TYR A 2 0.51 -9.51 1.96
N ALA A 3 0.62 -9.81 0.66
CA ALA A 3 0.55 -8.79 -0.36
C ALA A 3 -0.85 -8.16 -0.41
N PRO A 4 -0.95 -6.82 -0.34
CA PRO A 4 -2.25 -6.16 -0.39
C PRO A 4 -2.78 -5.93 -1.81
N ILE A 5 -1.93 -6.17 -2.82
CA ILE A 5 -2.30 -5.88 -4.21
C ILE A 5 -1.56 -6.83 -5.14
N HIS A 6 -2.24 -7.24 -6.22
CA HIS A 6 -1.65 -8.08 -7.27
C HIS A 6 -0.93 -7.21 -8.28
N GLY A 7 0.36 -7.44 -8.46
CA GLY A 7 1.13 -6.66 -9.41
C GLY A 7 2.63 -6.94 -9.34
N LYS A 8 3.39 -6.05 -9.94
CA LYS A 8 4.85 -6.13 -9.98
C LYS A 8 5.44 -5.28 -8.86
N ILE A 9 6.30 -5.87 -8.04
CA ILE A 9 7.00 -5.14 -6.97
C ILE A 9 8.08 -4.25 -7.58
N LEU A 10 8.12 -3.01 -7.09
CA LEU A 10 9.07 -1.99 -7.50
C LEU A 10 9.76 -1.41 -6.27
N ALA A 11 11.00 -0.96 -6.47
CA ALA A 11 11.70 -0.22 -5.44
C ALA A 11 11.03 1.14 -5.25
N LEU A 12 10.86 1.55 -3.99
CA LEU A 12 10.23 2.82 -3.65
C LEU A 12 10.98 4.01 -4.27
N GLU A 13 12.30 3.95 -4.30
CA GLU A 13 13.15 4.99 -4.85
C GLU A 13 12.84 5.31 -6.32
N GLY A 14 12.32 4.34 -7.05
CA GLY A 14 11.95 4.53 -8.44
C GLY A 14 10.80 5.50 -8.66
N LEU A 15 10.07 5.87 -7.60
CA LEU A 15 8.92 6.77 -7.69
C LEU A 15 9.26 8.21 -7.30
N ARG A 16 10.53 8.50 -7.07
CA ARG A 16 10.96 9.89 -6.81
C ARG A 16 10.62 10.77 -8.02
N PRO A 17 10.25 12.06 -7.82
CA PRO A 17 10.43 12.83 -6.58
C PRO A 17 9.24 12.83 -5.60
N HIS A 18 8.32 11.87 -5.69
CA HIS A 18 7.20 11.83 -4.77
C HIS A 18 7.70 11.83 -3.32
N PRO A 19 7.11 12.63 -2.40
CA PRO A 19 7.58 12.73 -1.03
C PRO A 19 7.67 11.39 -0.30
N LEU A 20 6.71 10.50 -0.50
CA LEU A 20 6.72 9.19 0.14
C LEU A 20 7.88 8.31 -0.36
N ALA A 21 8.29 8.49 -1.61
CA ALA A 21 9.39 7.73 -2.19
C ALA A 21 10.76 8.17 -1.67
N LYS A 22 10.83 9.31 -0.99
CA LYS A 22 12.07 9.79 -0.36
C LYS A 22 12.31 9.15 1.01
N LYS A 23 11.42 8.29 1.45
CA LYS A 23 11.51 7.56 2.73
C LYS A 23 11.57 8.47 3.96
N LEU A 24 11.00 9.68 3.86
CA LEU A 24 10.96 10.62 4.98
C LEU A 24 9.93 10.24 6.04
N VAL A 25 8.89 9.52 5.63
CA VAL A 25 7.83 9.03 6.54
C VAL A 25 8.18 7.66 7.08
N GLY A 26 8.78 6.83 6.26
CA GLY A 26 9.16 5.47 6.59
C GLY A 26 9.63 4.75 5.34
N ASP A 27 10.09 3.53 5.52
CA ASP A 27 10.50 2.68 4.41
C ASP A 27 9.29 1.93 3.85
N GLY A 28 9.46 1.30 2.70
CA GLY A 28 8.41 0.54 2.05
C GLY A 28 8.79 0.07 0.67
N PHE A 29 7.76 -0.22 -0.10
CA PHE A 29 7.92 -0.67 -1.48
C PHE A 29 6.75 -0.15 -2.31
N ALA A 30 6.83 -0.35 -3.62
CA ALA A 30 5.74 0.00 -4.52
C ALA A 30 5.30 -1.23 -5.31
N VAL A 31 4.09 -1.15 -5.85
CA VAL A 31 3.54 -2.20 -6.70
C VAL A 31 2.93 -1.54 -7.94
N LEU A 32 3.30 -2.03 -9.11
CA LEU A 32 2.58 -1.71 -10.34
C LEU A 32 1.38 -2.64 -10.42
N PRO A 33 0.15 -2.15 -10.20
CA PRO A 33 -1.00 -3.03 -10.07
C PRO A 33 -1.42 -3.64 -11.40
N PHE A 34 -1.82 -4.90 -11.36
CA PHE A 34 -2.43 -5.60 -12.50
C PHE A 34 -3.94 -5.64 -12.36
N GLN A 35 -4.47 -5.36 -11.19
CA GLN A 35 -5.90 -5.31 -10.89
C GLN A 35 -6.19 -4.10 -10.02
N GLY A 36 -7.38 -3.55 -10.16
CA GLY A 36 -7.82 -2.39 -9.39
C GLY A 36 -8.43 -2.77 -8.04
N LYS A 37 -7.69 -3.44 -7.20
CA LYS A 37 -8.20 -3.92 -5.92
C LYS A 37 -7.10 -3.94 -4.87
N VAL A 38 -7.40 -3.41 -3.69
CA VAL A 38 -6.54 -3.48 -2.51
C VAL A 38 -7.24 -4.31 -1.46
N VAL A 39 -6.53 -5.27 -0.88
CA VAL A 39 -7.03 -6.13 0.21
C VAL A 39 -6.21 -5.94 1.47
N ALA A 40 -6.79 -6.29 2.61
CA ALA A 40 -6.09 -6.19 3.89
C ALA A 40 -4.90 -7.16 3.93
N PRO A 41 -3.70 -6.66 4.31
CA PRO A 41 -2.49 -7.49 4.35
C PRO A 41 -2.30 -8.23 5.68
N PHE A 42 -3.13 -7.93 6.67
CA PHE A 42 -3.04 -8.49 8.02
C PHE A 42 -4.35 -8.28 8.76
N GLU A 43 -4.45 -8.86 9.96
CA GLU A 43 -5.56 -8.57 10.86
C GLU A 43 -5.28 -7.24 11.58
N GLY A 44 -6.23 -6.32 11.53
CA GLY A 44 -6.09 -5.02 12.15
C GLY A 44 -7.30 -4.15 11.95
N LYS A 45 -7.09 -2.84 11.98
CA LYS A 45 -8.17 -1.84 11.82
C LYS A 45 -7.78 -0.80 10.80
N ILE A 46 -8.79 -0.23 10.16
CA ILE A 46 -8.61 0.95 9.33
C ILE A 46 -8.54 2.17 10.26
N GLU A 47 -7.36 2.79 10.35
CA GLU A 47 -7.15 3.95 11.21
C GLU A 47 -7.60 5.23 10.54
N ALA A 48 -7.37 5.37 9.24
CA ALA A 48 -7.71 6.57 8.49
C ALA A 48 -7.88 6.27 7.02
N ILE A 49 -8.70 7.08 6.36
CA ILE A 49 -8.84 7.10 4.90
C ILE A 49 -8.67 8.57 4.50
N LEU A 50 -7.70 8.84 3.65
CA LEU A 50 -7.29 10.20 3.33
C LEU A 50 -7.48 10.51 1.85
N ALA A 51 -7.61 11.81 1.56
CA ALA A 51 -7.56 12.41 0.22
C ALA A 51 -8.25 11.59 -0.87
N ASN A 52 -9.51 11.93 -1.18
CA ASN A 52 -10.25 11.32 -2.29
C ASN A 52 -10.24 9.78 -2.28
N ASN A 53 -10.14 9.15 -1.11
CA ASN A 53 -10.17 7.70 -0.92
C ASN A 53 -8.97 6.94 -1.51
N HIS A 54 -7.91 7.63 -1.90
CA HIS A 54 -6.76 6.93 -2.50
C HIS A 54 -5.64 6.59 -1.50
N THR A 55 -5.80 6.95 -0.22
CA THR A 55 -4.83 6.62 0.82
C THR A 55 -5.53 5.99 2.00
N ILE A 56 -5.06 4.81 2.39
CA ILE A 56 -5.61 4.08 3.53
C ILE A 56 -4.50 3.82 4.53
N VAL A 57 -4.76 4.12 5.80
CA VAL A 57 -3.84 3.81 6.89
C VAL A 57 -4.44 2.67 7.71
N LEU A 58 -3.66 1.61 7.85
CA LEU A 58 -4.04 0.43 8.60
C LEU A 58 -3.14 0.28 9.81
N ILE A 59 -3.70 -0.21 10.91
CA ILE A 59 -2.92 -0.56 12.07
C ILE A 59 -3.17 -2.04 12.40
N GLU A 60 -2.09 -2.81 12.39
CA GLU A 60 -2.14 -4.23 12.75
C GLU A 60 -2.50 -4.37 14.23
N LYS A 61 -3.14 -5.47 14.60
CA LYS A 61 -3.51 -5.72 16.00
C LYS A 61 -2.33 -5.64 16.97
N ASN A 62 -1.11 -5.85 16.50
CA ASN A 62 0.11 -5.75 17.30
C ASN A 62 0.78 -4.37 17.22
N GLY A 63 0.18 -3.41 16.54
CA GLY A 63 0.61 -2.02 16.53
C GLY A 63 1.37 -1.56 15.30
N LEU A 64 1.68 -2.43 14.36
CA LEU A 64 2.36 -2.03 13.12
C LEU A 64 1.44 -1.20 12.26
N LYS A 65 1.90 -0.04 11.79
CA LYS A 65 1.15 0.80 10.87
C LYS A 65 1.60 0.59 9.44
N VAL A 66 0.64 0.63 8.53
CA VAL A 66 0.88 0.57 7.09
C VAL A 66 0.04 1.64 6.41
N LEU A 67 0.67 2.40 5.52
CA LEU A 67 0.00 3.38 4.68
C LEU A 67 0.04 2.86 3.24
N ILE A 68 -1.13 2.72 2.64
CA ILE A 68 -1.25 2.31 1.23
C ILE A 68 -1.77 3.52 0.45
N HIS A 69 -0.92 4.02 -0.46
CA HIS A 69 -1.20 5.21 -1.27
C HIS A 69 -1.33 4.78 -2.72
N ILE A 70 -2.57 4.80 -3.24
CA ILE A 70 -2.87 4.34 -4.59
C ILE A 70 -2.50 5.42 -5.59
N GLY A 71 -1.45 5.16 -6.36
CA GLY A 71 -0.99 6.07 -7.40
C GLY A 71 0.08 7.03 -6.93
N VAL A 72 0.79 7.62 -7.91
CA VAL A 72 1.87 8.58 -7.65
C VAL A 72 1.37 10.01 -7.75
N ASN A 73 0.47 10.26 -8.72
CA ASN A 73 -0.03 11.60 -9.02
C ASN A 73 -1.57 11.65 -9.00
N THR A 74 -2.18 10.88 -8.12
CA THR A 74 -3.64 10.66 -8.11
C THR A 74 -4.40 11.64 -7.22
N LYS A 75 -3.73 12.61 -6.62
CA LYS A 75 -4.36 13.58 -5.72
C LYS A 75 -5.52 14.32 -6.37
N GLN A 76 -5.43 14.59 -7.67
CA GLN A 76 -6.46 15.29 -8.43
C GLN A 76 -7.41 14.34 -9.17
N ALA A 77 -7.24 13.04 -9.02
CA ALA A 77 -8.11 12.07 -9.67
C ALA A 77 -9.52 12.15 -9.06
N PRO A 78 -10.58 11.95 -9.87
CA PRO A 78 -11.94 11.95 -9.36
C PRO A 78 -12.12 10.91 -8.25
N MET A 79 -12.82 11.29 -7.18
CA MET A 79 -13.05 10.40 -6.05
C MET A 79 -13.79 9.12 -6.46
N GLU A 80 -14.67 9.22 -7.44
CA GLU A 80 -15.44 8.08 -7.93
C GLU A 80 -14.58 6.98 -8.57
N TYR A 81 -13.30 7.26 -8.86
CA TYR A 81 -12.39 6.21 -9.32
C TYR A 81 -11.99 5.24 -8.20
N PHE A 82 -12.26 5.60 -6.95
CA PHE A 82 -11.88 4.83 -5.77
C PHE A 82 -13.13 4.52 -4.95
N THR A 83 -13.54 3.25 -4.92
CA THR A 83 -14.73 2.82 -4.20
C THR A 83 -14.34 2.06 -2.94
N LEU A 84 -14.64 2.66 -1.80
CA LEU A 84 -14.33 2.04 -0.50
C LEU A 84 -15.23 0.84 -0.26
N GLN A 85 -14.66 -0.22 0.26
CA GLN A 85 -15.38 -1.44 0.65
C GLN A 85 -15.53 -1.54 2.16
N ARG A 86 -14.79 -0.72 2.90
CA ARG A 86 -14.78 -0.71 4.37
C ARG A 86 -14.72 0.74 4.85
N ASN A 87 -15.00 0.94 6.13
CA ASN A 87 -15.01 2.26 6.74
C ASN A 87 -13.91 2.41 7.79
N VAL A 88 -13.57 3.65 8.11
CA VAL A 88 -12.66 3.95 9.23
C VAL A 88 -13.20 3.31 10.50
N GLY A 89 -12.32 2.66 11.24
CA GLY A 89 -12.67 1.97 12.48
C GLY A 89 -13.03 0.50 12.30
N ASP A 90 -13.26 0.05 11.07
CA ASP A 90 -13.58 -1.34 10.82
C ASP A 90 -12.38 -2.25 11.13
N THR A 91 -12.69 -3.39 11.75
CA THR A 91 -11.73 -4.48 11.89
C THR A 91 -11.68 -5.24 10.58
N VAL A 92 -10.48 -5.55 10.11
CA VAL A 92 -10.26 -6.27 8.86
C VAL A 92 -9.38 -7.48 9.07
N PHE A 93 -9.54 -8.46 8.20
CA PHE A 93 -8.76 -9.70 8.21
C PHE A 93 -8.08 -9.88 6.85
N PRO A 94 -6.97 -10.62 6.79
CA PRO A 94 -6.23 -10.79 5.53
C PRO A 94 -7.16 -11.20 4.39
N GLY A 95 -7.05 -10.50 3.26
CA GLY A 95 -7.84 -10.79 2.06
C GLY A 95 -9.15 -10.05 1.94
N GLU A 96 -9.61 -9.41 2.99
CA GLU A 96 -10.84 -8.62 2.89
C GLU A 96 -10.58 -7.39 2.01
N GLU A 97 -11.51 -7.10 1.11
CA GLU A 97 -11.36 -6.01 0.16
C GLU A 97 -11.53 -4.67 0.86
N LEU A 98 -10.60 -3.77 0.59
CA LEU A 98 -10.58 -2.43 1.20
C LEU A 98 -11.03 -1.37 0.21
N VAL A 99 -10.50 -1.40 -1.01
CA VAL A 99 -10.78 -0.42 -2.05
C VAL A 99 -10.81 -1.12 -3.39
N HIS A 100 -11.78 -0.74 -4.22
CA HIS A 100 -11.73 -1.01 -5.65
C HIS A 100 -11.39 0.29 -6.36
N PHE A 101 -10.47 0.27 -7.30
CA PHE A 101 -10.16 1.45 -8.08
C PHE A 101 -10.18 1.15 -9.57
N ASP A 102 -10.55 2.17 -10.35
CA ASP A 102 -10.70 2.01 -11.79
C ASP A 102 -9.35 2.16 -12.49
N LEU A 103 -8.63 1.05 -12.59
CA LEU A 103 -7.29 1.02 -13.15
C LEU A 103 -7.28 1.49 -14.61
N VAL A 104 -8.32 1.14 -15.37
CA VAL A 104 -8.43 1.53 -16.78
C VAL A 104 -8.58 3.04 -16.90
N LYS A 105 -9.49 3.64 -16.13
CA LYS A 105 -9.69 5.09 -16.16
C LYS A 105 -8.47 5.86 -15.68
N LEU A 106 -7.79 5.37 -14.67
CA LEU A 106 -6.53 5.99 -14.22
C LEU A 106 -5.54 6.05 -15.38
N LYS A 107 -5.33 4.93 -16.06
CA LYS A 107 -4.37 4.86 -17.16
C LYS A 107 -4.80 5.73 -18.34
N GLU A 108 -6.08 5.66 -18.72
CA GLU A 108 -6.62 6.43 -19.85
C GLU A 108 -6.51 7.93 -19.64
N ASN A 109 -6.57 8.39 -18.40
CA ASN A 109 -6.53 9.80 -18.07
C ASN A 109 -5.14 10.28 -17.60
N GLY A 110 -4.11 9.48 -17.84
CA GLY A 110 -2.73 9.89 -17.60
C GLY A 110 -2.28 9.81 -16.15
N TYR A 111 -3.01 9.13 -15.29
CA TYR A 111 -2.59 8.95 -13.89
C TYR A 111 -1.67 7.74 -13.76
N ASP A 112 -0.68 7.90 -12.91
CA ASP A 112 0.28 6.84 -12.59
C ASP A 112 -0.31 5.98 -11.47
N SER A 113 -0.62 4.73 -11.78
CA SER A 113 -1.28 3.82 -10.85
C SER A 113 -0.34 3.10 -9.89
N ARG A 114 0.97 3.30 -10.01
CA ARG A 114 1.92 2.65 -9.10
C ARG A 114 1.54 3.01 -7.67
N THR A 115 1.38 1.97 -6.84
CA THR A 115 0.85 2.09 -5.49
C THR A 115 1.97 1.92 -4.49
N MET A 116 2.07 2.83 -3.54
CA MET A 116 3.10 2.79 -2.52
C MET A 116 2.57 2.15 -1.25
N VAL A 117 3.35 1.24 -0.68
CA VAL A 117 3.06 0.59 0.59
C VAL A 117 4.16 1.01 1.55
N ILE A 118 3.81 1.88 2.50
CA ILE A 118 4.77 2.54 3.38
C ILE A 118 4.53 2.08 4.81
N PHE A 119 5.62 1.84 5.52
CA PHE A 119 5.58 1.52 6.94
C PHE A 119 6.06 2.76 7.70
N PRO A 120 5.14 3.61 8.17
CA PRO A 120 5.52 4.80 8.94
C PRO A 120 6.34 4.38 10.13
N GLU A 121 7.41 5.12 10.40
CA GLU A 121 8.31 4.87 11.54
C GLU A 121 9.22 3.64 11.38
N VAL A 122 9.20 2.94 10.24
CA VAL A 122 10.20 1.93 9.92
C VAL A 122 11.23 2.56 9.00
N PHE A 123 12.47 2.66 9.46
CA PHE A 123 13.55 3.33 8.73
C PHE A 123 14.70 2.37 8.45
N MET A 124 15.78 2.89 7.87
CA MET A 124 16.86 2.05 7.36
C MET A 124 17.56 1.23 8.45
N GLU A 125 17.58 1.68 9.68
CA GLU A 125 18.15 0.93 10.80
C GLU A 125 17.27 -0.21 11.27
N GLN A 126 16.04 -0.29 10.78
CA GLN A 126 15.14 -1.39 11.01
C GLN A 126 15.09 -2.26 9.76
N GLN A 127 14.81 -3.53 9.94
CA GLN A 127 14.79 -4.46 8.81
C GLN A 127 13.42 -4.55 8.20
N LEU A 128 13.34 -4.32 6.90
CA LEU A 128 12.14 -4.61 6.11
C LEU A 128 12.46 -5.80 5.22
N SER A 129 12.01 -6.97 5.64
CA SER A 129 12.29 -8.21 4.94
C SER A 129 11.18 -8.52 3.94
N ILE A 130 11.44 -8.23 2.67
CA ILE A 130 10.54 -8.52 1.56
C ILE A 130 11.25 -9.47 0.62
N TYR A 131 10.61 -10.59 0.32
CA TYR A 131 11.19 -11.54 -0.61
C TYR A 131 11.27 -10.94 -2.01
N ALA A 132 12.45 -11.00 -2.59
CA ALA A 132 12.68 -10.47 -3.92
C ALA A 132 11.85 -11.26 -4.94
N ARG A 133 10.98 -10.54 -5.66
CA ARG A 133 10.17 -11.11 -6.73
C ARG A 133 9.68 -9.99 -7.64
N ASN A 134 9.43 -10.34 -8.90
CA ASN A 134 8.94 -9.35 -9.86
C ASN A 134 7.44 -9.16 -9.78
N GLU A 135 6.69 -10.18 -9.37
CA GLU A 135 5.24 -10.15 -9.33
C GLU A 135 4.74 -10.78 -8.04
N VAL A 136 3.69 -10.21 -7.49
CA VAL A 136 2.97 -10.77 -6.35
C VAL A 136 1.48 -10.77 -6.65
N ARG A 137 0.76 -11.71 -6.08
CA ARG A 137 -0.70 -11.71 -6.03
C ARG A 137 -1.13 -11.24 -4.65
N GLU A 138 -2.37 -10.72 -4.53
CA GLU A 138 -2.91 -10.43 -3.21
C GLU A 138 -2.83 -11.69 -2.35
N LEU A 139 -2.58 -11.50 -1.06
CA LEU A 139 -2.42 -12.56 -0.07
C LEU A 139 -1.16 -13.42 -0.21
N GLU A 140 -0.25 -13.12 -1.14
CA GLU A 140 1.05 -13.75 -1.08
C GLU A 140 1.82 -13.21 0.12
N PHE A 141 2.50 -14.10 0.83
CA PHE A 141 3.32 -13.69 1.96
C PHE A 141 4.54 -12.93 1.46
N LEU A 142 4.71 -11.69 1.93
CA LEU A 142 5.81 -10.82 1.50
C LEU A 142 7.01 -10.88 2.42
N GLY A 143 6.79 -11.15 3.70
CA GLY A 143 7.84 -11.11 4.69
C GLY A 143 7.37 -10.47 5.96
N GLU A 144 8.32 -10.12 6.80
CA GLU A 144 8.07 -9.52 8.10
C GLU A 144 8.88 -8.26 8.26
N ILE A 145 8.52 -7.46 9.26
CA ILE A 145 9.23 -6.24 9.60
C ILE A 145 9.89 -6.46 10.97
N PHE A 146 11.18 -6.21 11.04
CA PHE A 146 11.96 -6.42 12.24
C PHE A 146 12.52 -5.09 12.73
N GLU A 147 12.30 -4.77 13.99
CA GLU A 147 12.78 -3.53 14.58
C GLU A 147 14.25 -3.69 14.99
N GLY A 148 15.15 -3.21 14.13
CA GLY A 148 16.56 -3.24 14.41
C GLY A 148 17.17 -4.63 14.50
N VAL A 149 16.45 -5.64 13.98
CA VAL A 149 16.90 -7.04 14.03
C VAL A 149 16.96 -7.60 12.64
N THR A 150 17.99 -8.37 12.38
CA THR A 150 18.16 -9.05 11.09
C THR A 150 17.84 -10.53 11.26
N GLU A 151 17.11 -11.05 10.38
CA GLU A 151 16.80 -12.46 10.32
C GLU A 151 17.70 -13.22 9.41
#